data_93077e767233c52134b2880f4bcb5800
#
_entry.id   93077e767233c52134b2880f4bcb5800
#
_cell.length_a   1.000
_cell.length_b   1.000
_cell.length_c   1.000
_cell.angle_alpha   90.00
_cell.angle_beta   90.00
_cell.angle_gamma   90.00
#
_symmetry.space_group_name_H-M   'P 1'
#
loop_
_entity.id
_entity.type
_entity.pdbx_description
1 polymer ?
#
loop_
_entity_poly.entity_id
_entity_poly.type
_entity_poly.pdbx_seq_one_letter_code
_entity_poly.pdbx_strand_id
1 'polypeptide(L)'
;MTDQHEKKIQACRKAVEQHPQDAEVYFQLGLACRKGKFLKEAAEAYETSIHLNPKNKKAMHGLAITYRKLKRYDDSIAICHEILKLDPDYAKVYFNLGLIYEEQGEWEKAIKQHRKALDLNPDDFQVHYNLARGYDAVKDGSKAIEHIRKAESIADRENDEKGKNESKILFLALLEKLK
;
A
#
# COMPACT_ATOMS: atom_id res chain seq x y z
N MET A 1 20.92 -9.61 4.70
CA MET A 1 19.52 -9.53 4.18
C MET A 1 19.43 -9.64 2.65
N THR A 2 20.41 -9.17 1.89
CA THR A 2 20.47 -9.28 0.42
C THR A 2 20.48 -10.71 -0.09
N ASP A 3 21.32 -11.58 0.47
CA ASP A 3 21.48 -12.98 0.03
C ASP A 3 20.16 -13.82 0.09
N GLN A 4 19.33 -13.61 1.11
CA GLN A 4 18.07 -14.35 1.24
C GLN A 4 17.02 -13.94 0.17
N HIS A 5 16.96 -12.65 -0.18
CA HIS A 5 16.06 -12.19 -1.23
C HIS A 5 16.51 -12.68 -2.60
N GLU A 6 17.81 -12.64 -2.88
CA GLU A 6 18.38 -13.14 -4.13
C GLU A 6 18.14 -14.65 -4.31
N LYS A 7 18.38 -15.45 -3.27
CA LYS A 7 18.07 -16.90 -3.30
C LYS A 7 16.60 -17.16 -3.62
N LYS A 8 15.68 -16.38 -3.02
CA LYS A 8 14.25 -16.52 -3.28
C LYS A 8 13.89 -16.14 -4.72
N ILE A 9 14.45 -15.05 -5.25
CA ILE A 9 14.23 -14.63 -6.63
C ILE A 9 14.73 -15.69 -7.60
N GLN A 10 15.93 -16.25 -7.38
CA GLN A 10 16.47 -17.32 -8.22
C GLN A 10 15.60 -18.59 -8.19
N ALA A 11 15.07 -18.94 -7.02
CA ALA A 11 14.13 -20.07 -6.93
C ALA A 11 12.84 -19.80 -7.73
N CYS A 12 12.30 -18.57 -7.68
CA CYS A 12 11.13 -18.19 -8.46
C CYS A 12 11.42 -18.18 -9.97
N ARG A 13 12.60 -17.72 -10.41
CA ARG A 13 13.00 -17.76 -11.83
C ARG A 13 13.05 -19.19 -12.35
N LYS A 14 13.64 -20.14 -11.60
CA LYS A 14 13.62 -21.56 -11.96
C LYS A 14 12.21 -22.13 -12.05
N ALA A 15 11.32 -21.73 -11.16
CA ALA A 15 9.91 -22.15 -11.21
C ALA A 15 9.21 -21.62 -12.48
N VAL A 16 9.49 -20.39 -12.90
CA VAL A 16 8.97 -19.83 -14.16
C VAL A 16 9.48 -20.61 -15.37
N GLU A 17 10.76 -21.01 -15.40
CA GLU A 17 11.33 -21.84 -16.48
C GLU A 17 10.63 -23.22 -16.58
N GLN A 18 10.27 -23.80 -15.42
CA GLN A 18 9.59 -25.10 -15.36
C GLN A 18 8.09 -25.00 -15.67
N HIS A 19 7.45 -23.87 -15.34
CA HIS A 19 6.02 -23.69 -15.47
C HIS A 19 5.67 -22.34 -16.14
N PRO A 20 6.04 -22.13 -17.43
CA PRO A 20 5.93 -20.83 -18.09
C PRO A 20 4.49 -20.37 -18.38
N GLN A 21 3.49 -21.23 -18.18
CA GLN A 21 2.07 -20.93 -18.36
C GLN A 21 1.30 -20.84 -17.03
N ASP A 22 2.01 -20.88 -15.89
CA ASP A 22 1.38 -20.79 -14.58
C ASP A 22 1.41 -19.35 -14.06
N ALA A 23 0.24 -18.71 -13.96
CA ALA A 23 0.10 -17.35 -13.45
C ALA A 23 0.61 -17.18 -12.02
N GLU A 24 0.52 -18.23 -11.19
CA GLU A 24 0.93 -18.16 -9.78
C GLU A 24 2.46 -18.07 -9.64
N VAL A 25 3.24 -18.78 -10.46
CA VAL A 25 4.70 -18.67 -10.37
C VAL A 25 5.21 -17.29 -10.75
N TYR A 26 4.58 -16.63 -11.72
CA TYR A 26 4.87 -15.23 -12.04
C TYR A 26 4.45 -14.26 -10.93
N PHE A 27 3.30 -14.49 -10.29
CA PHE A 27 2.90 -13.72 -9.12
C PHE A 27 3.94 -13.84 -8.00
N GLN A 28 4.42 -15.06 -7.72
CA GLN A 28 5.45 -15.27 -6.69
C GLN A 28 6.79 -14.64 -7.06
N LEU A 29 7.18 -14.67 -8.34
CA LEU A 29 8.37 -13.96 -8.82
C LEU A 29 8.21 -12.44 -8.60
N GLY A 30 7.08 -11.85 -9.02
CA GLY A 30 6.78 -10.44 -8.82
C GLY A 30 6.84 -10.04 -7.34
N LEU A 31 6.30 -10.88 -6.44
CA LEU A 31 6.34 -10.65 -5.01
C LEU A 31 7.78 -10.70 -4.46
N ALA A 32 8.59 -11.66 -4.90
CA ALA A 32 9.99 -11.80 -4.49
C ALA A 32 10.82 -10.61 -4.97
N CYS A 33 10.71 -10.25 -6.25
CA CYS A 33 11.41 -9.11 -6.85
C CYS A 33 11.02 -7.78 -6.18
N ARG A 34 9.72 -7.54 -5.91
CA ARG A 34 9.26 -6.33 -5.22
C ARG A 34 9.83 -6.23 -3.80
N LYS A 35 9.90 -7.34 -3.05
CA LYS A 35 10.53 -7.39 -1.71
C LYS A 35 12.04 -7.15 -1.79
N GLY A 36 12.70 -7.65 -2.83
CA GLY A 36 14.11 -7.41 -3.11
C GLY A 36 14.41 -6.02 -3.71
N LYS A 37 13.38 -5.17 -3.93
CA LYS A 37 13.46 -3.85 -4.58
C LYS A 37 13.84 -3.87 -6.08
N PHE A 38 13.75 -5.00 -6.75
CA PHE A 38 13.89 -5.14 -8.20
C PHE A 38 12.55 -4.77 -8.87
N LEU A 39 12.19 -3.48 -8.81
CA LEU A 39 10.84 -3.02 -9.12
C LEU A 39 10.44 -3.19 -10.59
N LYS A 40 11.39 -3.05 -11.53
CA LYS A 40 11.11 -3.25 -12.97
C LYS A 40 10.75 -4.71 -13.25
N GLU A 41 11.59 -5.64 -12.81
CA GLU A 41 11.33 -7.08 -12.96
C GLU A 41 10.06 -7.52 -12.22
N ALA A 42 9.78 -6.91 -11.07
CA ALA A 42 8.53 -7.17 -10.35
C ALA A 42 7.30 -6.76 -11.17
N ALA A 43 7.34 -5.61 -11.86
CA ALA A 43 6.25 -5.17 -12.72
C ALA A 43 6.03 -6.15 -13.87
N GLU A 44 7.09 -6.52 -14.61
CA GLU A 44 7.04 -7.47 -15.72
C GLU A 44 6.46 -8.82 -15.30
N ALA A 45 6.88 -9.33 -14.12
CA ALA A 45 6.36 -10.59 -13.60
C ALA A 45 4.87 -10.50 -13.23
N TYR A 46 4.43 -9.40 -12.59
CA TYR A 46 3.01 -9.19 -12.30
C TYR A 46 2.18 -9.02 -13.57
N GLU A 47 2.68 -8.28 -14.57
CA GLU A 47 2.00 -8.11 -15.87
C GLU A 47 1.79 -9.47 -16.55
N THR A 48 2.82 -10.34 -16.55
CA THR A 48 2.71 -11.70 -17.09
C THR A 48 1.69 -12.53 -16.30
N SER A 49 1.72 -12.45 -14.95
CA SER A 49 0.73 -13.12 -14.11
C SER A 49 -0.70 -12.69 -14.43
N ILE A 50 -0.92 -11.39 -14.65
CA ILE A 50 -2.24 -10.83 -14.99
C ILE A 50 -2.66 -11.24 -16.41
N HIS A 51 -1.71 -11.28 -17.36
CA HIS A 51 -1.99 -11.76 -18.71
C HIS A 51 -2.47 -13.21 -18.71
N LEU A 52 -1.83 -14.08 -17.92
CA LEU A 52 -2.23 -15.49 -17.77
C LEU A 52 -3.52 -15.66 -16.95
N ASN A 53 -3.77 -14.82 -15.96
CA ASN A 53 -4.98 -14.79 -15.14
C ASN A 53 -5.49 -13.37 -14.88
N PRO A 54 -6.32 -12.82 -15.77
CA PRO A 54 -6.82 -11.44 -15.68
C PRO A 54 -7.68 -11.12 -14.45
N LYS A 55 -8.13 -12.15 -13.71
CA LYS A 55 -8.94 -11.99 -12.49
C LYS A 55 -8.11 -12.07 -11.20
N ASN A 56 -6.79 -12.19 -11.31
CA ASN A 56 -5.93 -12.26 -10.13
C ASN A 56 -5.75 -10.87 -9.48
N LYS A 57 -6.71 -10.47 -8.63
CA LYS A 57 -6.67 -9.21 -7.89
C LYS A 57 -5.41 -9.03 -7.04
N LYS A 58 -4.78 -10.12 -6.56
CA LYS A 58 -3.53 -10.04 -5.79
C LYS A 58 -2.35 -9.62 -6.65
N ALA A 59 -2.24 -10.16 -7.86
CA ALA A 59 -1.22 -9.76 -8.83
C ALA A 59 -1.43 -8.30 -9.28
N MET A 60 -2.66 -7.92 -9.62
CA MET A 60 -3.00 -6.54 -9.95
C MET A 60 -2.65 -5.57 -8.81
N HIS A 61 -2.99 -5.89 -7.57
CA HIS A 61 -2.62 -5.07 -6.42
C HIS A 61 -1.09 -4.99 -6.22
N GLY A 62 -0.37 -6.10 -6.43
CA GLY A 62 1.09 -6.14 -6.43
C GLY A 62 1.69 -5.21 -7.49
N LEU A 63 1.11 -5.21 -8.71
CA LEU A 63 1.50 -4.34 -9.81
C LEU A 63 1.23 -2.86 -9.50
N ALA A 64 0.04 -2.54 -8.98
CA ALA A 64 -0.32 -1.18 -8.60
C ALA A 64 0.67 -0.59 -7.58
N ILE A 65 1.01 -1.35 -6.52
CA ILE A 65 2.03 -0.93 -5.54
C ILE A 65 3.40 -0.75 -6.22
N THR A 66 3.75 -1.63 -7.15
CA THR A 66 5.04 -1.59 -7.85
C THR A 66 5.12 -0.34 -8.73
N TYR A 67 4.07 -0.03 -9.49
CA TYR A 67 3.99 1.18 -10.30
C TYR A 67 4.07 2.45 -9.45
N ARG A 68 3.36 2.52 -8.31
CA ARG A 68 3.50 3.65 -7.37
C ARG A 68 4.95 3.82 -6.90
N LYS A 69 5.64 2.73 -6.53
CA LYS A 69 7.06 2.78 -6.13
C LYS A 69 8.00 3.20 -7.26
N LEU A 70 7.63 2.94 -8.51
CA LEU A 70 8.31 3.42 -9.71
C LEU A 70 7.89 4.87 -10.08
N LYS A 71 7.01 5.50 -9.31
CA LYS A 71 6.40 6.81 -9.56
C LYS A 71 5.57 6.88 -10.86
N ARG A 72 5.14 5.72 -11.36
CA ARG A 72 4.22 5.58 -12.48
C ARG A 72 2.79 5.68 -11.95
N TYR A 73 2.42 6.87 -11.48
CA TYR A 73 1.17 7.05 -10.73
C TYR A 73 -0.07 6.78 -11.58
N ASP A 74 -0.11 7.25 -12.81
CA ASP A 74 -1.26 7.06 -13.70
C ASP A 74 -1.51 5.57 -14.00
N ASP A 75 -0.43 4.81 -14.24
CA ASP A 75 -0.53 3.36 -14.44
C ASP A 75 -1.03 2.67 -13.17
N SER A 76 -0.53 3.08 -12.00
CA SER A 76 -0.99 2.54 -10.72
C SER A 76 -2.48 2.82 -10.48
N ILE A 77 -2.94 4.03 -10.77
CA ILE A 77 -4.35 4.44 -10.65
C ILE A 77 -5.22 3.62 -11.61
N ALA A 78 -4.79 3.42 -12.85
CA ALA A 78 -5.52 2.62 -13.84
C ALA A 78 -5.73 1.18 -13.33
N ILE A 79 -4.67 0.51 -12.85
CA ILE A 79 -4.78 -0.84 -12.27
C ILE A 79 -5.68 -0.85 -11.03
N CYS A 80 -5.60 0.18 -10.16
CA CYS A 80 -6.51 0.30 -9.02
C CYS A 80 -7.98 0.33 -9.47
N HIS A 81 -8.31 1.09 -10.50
CA HIS A 81 -9.67 1.13 -11.03
C HIS A 81 -10.12 -0.20 -11.63
N GLU A 82 -9.22 -0.94 -12.30
CA GLU A 82 -9.55 -2.29 -12.79
C GLU A 82 -9.88 -3.25 -11.63
N ILE A 83 -9.12 -3.19 -10.52
CA ILE A 83 -9.43 -4.00 -9.34
C ILE A 83 -10.80 -3.63 -8.78
N LEU A 84 -11.13 -2.33 -8.68
CA LEU A 84 -12.41 -1.86 -8.12
C LEU A 84 -13.61 -2.18 -9.01
N LYS A 85 -13.43 -2.41 -10.32
CA LYS A 85 -14.47 -2.97 -11.19
C LYS A 85 -14.76 -4.43 -10.85
N LEU A 86 -13.75 -5.20 -10.44
CA LEU A 86 -13.90 -6.61 -10.06
C LEU A 86 -14.37 -6.77 -8.60
N ASP A 87 -13.97 -5.85 -7.73
CA ASP A 87 -14.23 -5.90 -6.30
C ASP A 87 -14.26 -4.47 -5.73
N PRO A 88 -15.45 -3.84 -5.68
CA PRO A 88 -15.60 -2.49 -5.17
C PRO A 88 -15.19 -2.32 -3.70
N ASP A 89 -15.19 -3.40 -2.92
CA ASP A 89 -14.91 -3.39 -1.48
C ASP A 89 -13.45 -3.79 -1.15
N TYR A 90 -12.55 -3.73 -2.13
CA TYR A 90 -11.14 -4.05 -1.91
C TYR A 90 -10.42 -2.89 -1.20
N ALA A 91 -10.53 -2.82 0.14
CA ALA A 91 -10.01 -1.73 0.98
C ALA A 91 -8.55 -1.33 0.69
N LYS A 92 -7.68 -2.32 0.42
CA LYS A 92 -6.26 -2.08 0.13
C LYS A 92 -6.01 -1.23 -1.11
N VAL A 93 -6.94 -1.21 -2.06
CA VAL A 93 -6.84 -0.38 -3.27
C VAL A 93 -7.11 1.07 -2.92
N TYR A 94 -8.13 1.36 -2.13
CA TYR A 94 -8.40 2.73 -1.66
C TYR A 94 -7.24 3.28 -0.85
N PHE A 95 -6.63 2.44 0.01
CA PHE A 95 -5.42 2.82 0.73
C PHE A 95 -4.26 3.16 -0.23
N ASN A 96 -4.01 2.33 -1.25
CA ASN A 96 -2.95 2.61 -2.25
C ASN A 96 -3.24 3.88 -3.06
N LEU A 97 -4.49 4.14 -3.44
CA LEU A 97 -4.90 5.40 -4.10
C LEU A 97 -4.63 6.60 -3.18
N GLY A 98 -4.96 6.49 -1.90
CA GLY A 98 -4.63 7.52 -0.91
C GLY A 98 -3.15 7.84 -0.87
N LEU A 99 -2.31 6.81 -0.80
CA LEU A 99 -0.84 6.98 -0.81
C LEU A 99 -0.32 7.63 -2.11
N ILE A 100 -0.92 7.32 -3.27
CA ILE A 100 -0.56 7.96 -4.53
C ILE A 100 -0.86 9.47 -4.46
N TYR A 101 -2.06 9.83 -4.01
CA TYR A 101 -2.45 11.23 -3.89
C TYR A 101 -1.63 11.99 -2.84
N GLU A 102 -1.22 11.34 -1.73
CA GLU A 102 -0.26 11.92 -0.79
C GLU A 102 1.09 12.24 -1.47
N GLU A 103 1.64 11.28 -2.22
CA GLU A 103 2.91 11.43 -2.93
C GLU A 103 2.86 12.52 -4.02
N GLN A 104 1.65 12.84 -4.52
CA GLN A 104 1.38 13.95 -5.47
C GLN A 104 1.07 15.28 -4.74
N GLY A 105 0.94 15.29 -3.41
CA GLY A 105 0.57 16.46 -2.62
C GLY A 105 -0.93 16.80 -2.67
N GLU A 106 -1.76 15.91 -3.20
CA GLU A 106 -3.22 16.09 -3.35
C GLU A 106 -3.97 15.59 -2.11
N TRP A 107 -3.76 16.28 -1.00
CA TRP A 107 -4.16 15.82 0.33
C TRP A 107 -5.65 15.58 0.51
N GLU A 108 -6.52 16.43 -0.07
CA GLU A 108 -7.97 16.24 -0.01
C GLU A 108 -8.42 14.97 -0.73
N LYS A 109 -7.79 14.65 -1.87
CA LYS A 109 -8.06 13.40 -2.58
C LYS A 109 -7.54 12.21 -1.77
N ALA A 110 -6.35 12.32 -1.16
CA ALA A 110 -5.80 11.29 -0.29
C ALA A 110 -6.73 10.98 0.87
N ILE A 111 -7.18 11.99 1.62
CA ILE A 111 -8.14 11.87 2.72
C ILE A 111 -9.41 11.14 2.25
N LYS A 112 -9.96 11.52 1.09
CA LYS A 112 -11.16 10.88 0.54
C LYS A 112 -10.95 9.38 0.31
N GLN A 113 -9.79 8.97 -0.22
CA GLN A 113 -9.53 7.56 -0.46
C GLN A 113 -9.26 6.80 0.85
N HIS A 114 -8.49 7.39 1.76
CA HIS A 114 -8.24 6.78 3.08
C HIS A 114 -9.53 6.61 3.89
N ARG A 115 -10.48 7.56 3.82
CA ARG A 115 -11.79 7.39 4.45
C ARG A 115 -12.55 6.20 3.87
N LYS A 116 -12.55 6.02 2.54
CA LYS A 116 -13.16 4.82 1.93
C LYS A 116 -12.49 3.53 2.39
N ALA A 117 -11.16 3.52 2.54
CA ALA A 117 -10.47 2.37 3.11
C ALA A 117 -10.90 2.10 4.56
N LEU A 118 -11.10 3.16 5.36
CA LEU A 118 -11.54 3.08 6.74
C LEU A 118 -12.99 2.61 6.88
N ASP A 119 -13.89 3.04 5.98
CA ASP A 119 -15.29 2.57 5.94
C ASP A 119 -15.35 1.04 5.76
N LEU A 120 -14.39 0.46 5.04
CA LEU A 120 -14.28 -0.98 4.81
C LEU A 120 -13.48 -1.72 5.90
N ASN A 121 -12.53 -1.06 6.53
CA ASN A 121 -11.73 -1.61 7.63
C ASN A 121 -11.50 -0.53 8.71
N PRO A 122 -12.42 -0.40 9.69
CA PRO A 122 -12.40 0.69 10.67
C PRO A 122 -11.22 0.68 11.64
N ASP A 123 -10.58 -0.47 11.83
CA ASP A 123 -9.49 -0.65 12.80
C ASP A 123 -8.11 -0.78 12.11
N ASP A 124 -7.90 -0.10 10.98
CA ASP A 124 -6.61 -0.12 10.30
C ASP A 124 -5.69 1.00 10.80
N PHE A 125 -4.65 0.61 11.54
CA PHE A 125 -3.63 1.52 12.06
C PHE A 125 -3.05 2.44 10.97
N GLN A 126 -2.66 1.87 9.82
CA GLN A 126 -2.00 2.63 8.76
C GLN A 126 -2.94 3.68 8.15
N VAL A 127 -4.22 3.33 8.02
CA VAL A 127 -5.23 4.26 7.49
C VAL A 127 -5.44 5.42 8.46
N HIS A 128 -5.59 5.15 9.76
CA HIS A 128 -5.71 6.22 10.76
C HIS A 128 -4.49 7.12 10.83
N TYR A 129 -3.29 6.53 10.80
CA TYR A 129 -2.04 7.28 10.79
C TYR A 129 -1.92 8.21 9.57
N ASN A 130 -2.26 7.72 8.37
CA ASN A 130 -2.21 8.54 7.16
C ASN A 130 -3.34 9.59 7.11
N LEU A 131 -4.52 9.30 7.67
CA LEU A 131 -5.56 10.32 7.85
C LEU A 131 -5.10 11.45 8.78
N ALA A 132 -4.40 11.14 9.87
CA ALA A 132 -3.84 12.16 10.74
C ALA A 132 -2.85 13.07 9.99
N ARG A 133 -1.96 12.50 9.18
CA ARG A 133 -1.03 13.26 8.32
C ARG A 133 -1.77 14.10 7.28
N GLY A 134 -2.77 13.52 6.64
CA GLY A 134 -3.58 14.22 5.64
C GLY A 134 -4.32 15.41 6.24
N TYR A 135 -4.96 15.25 7.40
CA TYR A 135 -5.65 16.34 8.10
C TYR A 135 -4.69 17.41 8.61
N ASP A 136 -3.49 17.03 9.06
CA ASP A 136 -2.43 18.02 9.38
C ASP A 136 -2.04 18.86 8.15
N ALA A 137 -1.86 18.21 7.01
CA ALA A 137 -1.49 18.91 5.78
C ALA A 137 -2.55 19.92 5.30
N VAL A 138 -3.84 19.62 5.51
CA VAL A 138 -4.95 20.54 5.22
C VAL A 138 -5.32 21.45 6.40
N LYS A 139 -4.47 21.48 7.45
CA LYS A 139 -4.61 22.33 8.66
C LYS A 139 -5.88 22.07 9.49
N ASP A 140 -6.44 20.88 9.43
CA ASP A 140 -7.50 20.41 10.32
C ASP A 140 -6.89 19.67 11.52
N GLY A 141 -6.30 20.42 12.44
CA GLY A 141 -5.59 19.88 13.60
C GLY A 141 -6.48 19.03 14.52
N SER A 142 -7.77 19.38 14.64
CA SER A 142 -8.71 18.60 15.45
C SER A 142 -8.86 17.16 14.94
N LYS A 143 -9.10 17.00 13.65
CA LYS A 143 -9.21 15.66 13.05
C LYS A 143 -7.88 14.94 13.00
N ALA A 144 -6.77 15.66 12.80
CA ALA A 144 -5.44 15.05 12.87
C ALA A 144 -5.20 14.40 14.23
N ILE A 145 -5.53 15.12 15.35
CA ILE A 145 -5.40 14.57 16.70
C ILE A 145 -6.36 13.41 16.94
N GLU A 146 -7.60 13.51 16.48
CA GLU A 146 -8.58 12.43 16.61
C GLU A 146 -8.04 11.13 16.01
N HIS A 147 -7.56 11.20 14.76
CA HIS A 147 -7.09 10.03 14.03
C HIS A 147 -5.78 9.49 14.60
N ILE A 148 -4.83 10.33 15.03
CA ILE A 148 -3.59 9.80 15.61
C ILE A 148 -3.83 9.09 16.95
N ARG A 149 -4.77 9.55 17.77
CA ARG A 149 -5.16 8.84 19.00
C ARG A 149 -5.80 7.49 18.71
N LYS A 150 -6.60 7.38 17.65
CA LYS A 150 -7.14 6.09 17.21
C LYS A 150 -6.05 5.14 16.76
N ALA A 151 -5.08 5.64 15.97
CA ALA A 151 -3.91 4.84 15.57
C ALA A 151 -3.12 4.35 16.80
N GLU A 152 -2.84 5.21 17.78
CA GLU A 152 -2.17 4.85 19.03
C GLU A 152 -2.93 3.76 19.79
N SER A 153 -4.24 3.92 19.95
CA SER A 153 -5.09 2.92 20.62
C SER A 153 -5.08 1.57 19.92
N ILE A 154 -5.06 1.54 18.58
CA ILE A 154 -4.96 0.29 17.80
C ILE A 154 -3.59 -0.35 18.02
N ALA A 155 -2.50 0.43 17.95
CA ALA A 155 -1.15 -0.07 18.19
C ALA A 155 -0.98 -0.63 19.61
N ASP A 156 -1.61 -0.01 20.61
CA ASP A 156 -1.63 -0.51 21.99
C ASP A 156 -2.32 -1.86 22.09
N ARG A 157 -3.49 -1.99 21.48
CA ARG A 157 -4.27 -3.23 21.47
C ARG A 157 -3.55 -4.38 20.76
N GLU A 158 -2.79 -4.06 19.71
CA GLU A 158 -2.04 -5.03 18.92
C GLU A 158 -0.62 -5.29 19.44
N ASN A 159 -0.20 -4.62 20.52
CA ASN A 159 1.18 -4.63 21.04
C ASN A 159 2.24 -4.26 19.99
N ASP A 160 1.89 -3.35 19.07
CA ASP A 160 2.81 -2.84 18.06
C ASP A 160 3.63 -1.67 18.62
N GLU A 161 4.79 -1.98 19.21
CA GLU A 161 5.71 -0.97 19.77
C GLU A 161 6.19 0.05 18.73
N LYS A 162 6.32 -0.35 17.48
CA LYS A 162 6.70 0.56 16.39
C LYS A 162 5.58 1.54 16.11
N GLY A 163 4.35 1.06 15.96
CA GLY A 163 3.17 1.88 15.74
C GLY A 163 2.92 2.86 16.89
N LYS A 164 3.10 2.42 18.14
CA LYS A 164 3.03 3.29 19.33
C LYS A 164 4.02 4.45 19.24
N ASN A 165 5.28 4.16 18.93
CA ASN A 165 6.31 5.18 18.84
C ASN A 165 6.04 6.16 17.68
N GLU A 166 5.65 5.66 16.50
CA GLU A 166 5.28 6.50 15.35
C GLU A 166 4.11 7.42 15.69
N SER A 167 3.05 6.90 16.31
CA SER A 167 1.89 7.69 16.73
C SER A 167 2.26 8.75 17.75
N LYS A 168 3.05 8.42 18.75
CA LYS A 168 3.49 9.36 19.78
C LYS A 168 4.31 10.51 19.20
N ILE A 169 5.23 10.22 18.29
CA ILE A 169 6.03 11.26 17.62
C ILE A 169 5.13 12.22 16.84
N LEU A 170 4.23 11.69 16.03
CA LEU A 170 3.30 12.53 15.26
C LEU A 170 2.36 13.31 16.15
N PHE A 171 1.83 12.71 17.22
CA PHE A 171 0.95 13.39 18.17
C PHE A 171 1.63 14.59 18.83
N LEU A 172 2.87 14.44 19.29
CA LEU A 172 3.64 15.55 19.89
C LEU A 172 3.88 16.66 18.88
N ALA A 173 4.25 16.33 17.64
CA ALA A 173 4.43 17.31 16.57
C ALA A 173 3.14 18.09 16.24
N LEU A 174 1.98 17.42 16.28
CA LEU A 174 0.68 18.06 16.08
C LEU A 174 0.34 19.04 17.23
N LEU A 175 0.62 18.66 18.47
CA LEU A 175 0.38 19.52 19.63
C LEU A 175 1.25 20.79 19.61
N GLU A 176 2.48 20.72 19.13
CA GLU A 176 3.36 21.88 18.99
C GLU A 176 2.83 22.91 17.99
N LYS A 177 2.19 22.46 16.91
CA LYS A 177 1.59 23.35 15.89
C LYS A 177 0.31 24.06 16.34
N LEU A 178 -0.32 23.59 17.42
CA LEU A 178 -1.57 24.16 17.94
C LEU A 178 -1.35 25.19 19.06
N LYS A 179 -0.10 25.42 19.46
CA LYS A 179 0.30 26.46 20.40
C LYS A 179 0.50 27.79 19.68
#